data_149795a5feb1f4a17ba0df323cf9e043
#
_entry.id   149795a5feb1f4a17ba0df323cf9e043
#
_cell.length_a   1.000
_cell.length_b   1.000
_cell.length_c   1.000
_cell.angle_alpha   90.00
_cell.angle_beta   90.00
_cell.angle_gamma   90.00
#
_symmetry.space_group_name_H-M   'P 1'
#
loop_
_entity.id
_entity.type
_entity.pdbx_description
1 polymer ?
#
loop_
_entity_poly.entity_id
_entity_poly.type
_entity_poly.pdbx_seq_one_letter_code
_entity_poly.pdbx_strand_id
1 'polypeptide(L)'
;MEVYIQIGLKLITGMIGILTFLRIAGKAQMAQITPLDTVSAFVIGALVGGVLYNPDMSMWHILFALAVWTAFNLFIRFCMRSARLRHFIKGESEYLVKNGIINFKAFKRNSLEMEQFRMLLRQKGIFSMFDVE
;
A
#
# COMPACT_ATOMS: atom_id res chain seq x y z
N MET A 1 34.74 -10.13 -11.83
CA MET A 1 34.19 -8.99 -12.60
C MET A 1 32.80 -9.30 -13.15
N GLU A 2 32.55 -10.50 -13.68
CA GLU A 2 31.23 -10.90 -14.21
C GLU A 2 30.08 -10.82 -13.17
N VAL A 3 30.34 -11.20 -11.92
CA VAL A 3 29.33 -11.18 -10.85
C VAL A 3 28.81 -9.76 -10.59
N TYR A 4 29.69 -8.77 -10.55
CA TYR A 4 29.28 -7.37 -10.31
C TYR A 4 28.50 -6.81 -11.48
N ILE A 5 28.82 -7.19 -12.70
CA ILE A 5 28.07 -6.79 -13.91
C ILE A 5 26.69 -7.43 -13.88
N GLN A 6 26.57 -8.71 -13.51
CA GLN A 6 25.28 -9.40 -13.37
C GLN A 6 24.39 -8.76 -12.29
N ILE A 7 24.95 -8.42 -11.13
CA ILE A 7 24.22 -7.71 -10.06
C ILE A 7 23.73 -6.35 -10.58
N GLY A 8 24.58 -5.59 -11.28
CA GLY A 8 24.20 -4.31 -11.85
C GLY A 8 23.06 -4.41 -12.86
N LEU A 9 23.10 -5.38 -13.75
CA LEU A 9 22.06 -5.64 -14.73
C LEU A 9 20.74 -6.07 -14.06
N LYS A 10 20.82 -6.93 -13.04
CA LYS A 10 19.64 -7.34 -12.24
C LYS A 10 19.02 -6.16 -11.52
N LEU A 11 19.82 -5.25 -10.95
CA LEU A 11 19.34 -4.03 -10.30
C LEU A 11 18.60 -3.12 -11.28
N ILE A 12 19.19 -2.86 -12.45
CA ILE A 12 18.55 -2.01 -13.48
C ILE A 12 17.22 -2.64 -13.93
N THR A 13 17.23 -3.95 -14.21
CA THR A 13 16.03 -4.69 -14.62
C THR A 13 14.96 -4.65 -13.55
N GLY A 14 15.34 -4.87 -12.28
CA GLY A 14 14.44 -4.79 -11.13
C GLY A 14 13.85 -3.40 -10.98
N MET A 15 14.65 -2.34 -11.10
CA MET A 15 14.19 -0.96 -11.01
C MET A 15 13.17 -0.62 -12.11
N ILE A 16 13.47 -0.97 -13.37
CA ILE A 16 12.56 -0.76 -14.49
C ILE A 16 11.26 -1.54 -14.27
N GLY A 17 11.33 -2.79 -13.81
CA GLY A 17 10.19 -3.62 -13.50
C GLY A 17 9.32 -3.02 -12.40
N ILE A 18 9.91 -2.52 -11.32
CA ILE A 18 9.20 -1.85 -10.22
C ILE A 18 8.51 -0.57 -10.71
N LEU A 19 9.22 0.26 -11.48
CA LEU A 19 8.63 1.50 -12.05
C LEU A 19 7.45 1.19 -12.97
N THR A 20 7.57 0.13 -13.77
CA THR A 20 6.50 -0.34 -14.64
C THR A 20 5.30 -0.83 -13.82
N PHE A 21 5.56 -1.62 -12.76
CA PHE A 21 4.53 -2.04 -11.82
C PHE A 21 3.79 -0.84 -11.21
N LEU A 22 4.52 0.13 -10.68
CA LEU A 22 3.95 1.33 -10.07
C LEU A 22 3.09 2.12 -11.07
N ARG A 23 3.52 2.19 -12.33
CA ARG A 23 2.76 2.85 -13.39
C ARG A 23 1.45 2.12 -13.72
N ILE A 24 1.47 0.78 -13.78
CA ILE A 24 0.29 -0.06 -14.02
C ILE A 24 -0.64 -0.05 -12.81
N ALA A 25 -0.08 -0.11 -11.59
CA ALA A 25 -0.83 -0.05 -10.34
C ALA A 25 -1.61 1.26 -10.15
N GLY A 26 -1.24 2.32 -10.90
CA GLY A 26 -2.02 3.54 -11.08
C GLY A 26 -1.75 4.63 -10.05
N LYS A 27 -2.16 5.85 -10.40
CA LYS A 27 -1.94 7.10 -9.65
C LYS A 27 -2.70 7.19 -8.32
N ALA A 28 -3.55 6.23 -8.00
CA ALA A 28 -4.31 6.21 -6.74
C ALA A 28 -3.41 6.13 -5.50
N GLN A 29 -2.16 5.69 -5.66
CA GLN A 29 -1.19 5.59 -4.57
C GLN A 29 -0.67 6.95 -4.06
N MET A 30 -0.81 8.02 -4.85
CA MET A 30 -0.26 9.33 -4.45
C MET A 30 -1.14 10.09 -3.45
N ALA A 31 -2.43 9.75 -3.35
CA ALA A 31 -3.35 10.48 -2.48
C ALA A 31 -3.52 9.84 -1.09
N GLN A 32 -3.48 8.51 -1.00
CA GLN A 32 -3.58 7.78 0.27
C GLN A 32 -2.89 6.42 0.14
N ILE A 33 -1.87 6.16 0.98
CA ILE A 33 -1.21 4.86 1.06
C ILE A 33 -2.19 3.87 1.70
N THR A 34 -2.54 2.82 0.98
CA THR A 34 -3.37 1.74 1.53
C THR A 34 -2.50 0.65 2.17
N PRO A 35 -3.01 -0.14 3.12
CA PRO A 35 -2.29 -1.29 3.66
C PRO A 35 -1.80 -2.26 2.57
N LEU A 36 -2.57 -2.43 1.49
CA LEU A 36 -2.18 -3.24 0.35
C LEU A 36 -0.93 -2.69 -0.37
N ASP A 37 -0.82 -1.36 -0.47
CA ASP A 37 0.34 -0.72 -1.11
C ASP A 37 1.61 -0.92 -0.28
N THR A 38 1.49 -0.85 1.06
CA THR A 38 2.60 -1.12 1.98
C THR A 38 3.06 -2.58 1.86
N VAL A 39 2.14 -3.54 1.91
CA VAL A 39 2.45 -4.97 1.73
C VAL A 39 3.10 -5.20 0.36
N SER A 40 2.58 -4.56 -0.70
CA SER A 40 3.15 -4.68 -2.05
C SER A 40 4.58 -4.17 -2.12
N ALA A 41 4.90 -3.06 -1.47
CA ALA A 41 6.26 -2.52 -1.44
C ALA A 41 7.25 -3.50 -0.78
N PHE A 42 6.87 -4.11 0.35
CA PHE A 42 7.70 -5.11 1.02
C PHE A 42 7.89 -6.37 0.18
N VAL A 43 6.82 -6.90 -0.41
CA VAL A 43 6.90 -8.10 -1.25
C VAL A 43 7.76 -7.86 -2.48
N ILE A 44 7.59 -6.74 -3.17
CA ILE A 44 8.41 -6.40 -4.34
C ILE A 44 9.88 -6.25 -3.97
N GLY A 45 10.17 -5.58 -2.86
CA GLY A 45 11.54 -5.44 -2.36
C GLY A 45 12.18 -6.80 -2.05
N ALA A 46 11.44 -7.70 -1.40
CA ALA A 46 11.90 -9.05 -1.09
C ALA A 46 12.12 -9.90 -2.36
N LEU A 47 11.20 -9.83 -3.34
CA LEU A 47 11.33 -10.56 -4.61
C LEU A 47 12.58 -10.13 -5.38
N VAL A 48 12.79 -8.83 -5.55
CA VAL A 48 13.96 -8.31 -6.25
C VAL A 48 15.23 -8.62 -5.47
N GLY A 49 15.24 -8.42 -4.16
CA GLY A 49 16.37 -8.70 -3.30
C GLY A 49 16.78 -10.18 -3.31
N GLY A 50 15.81 -11.09 -3.28
CA GLY A 50 16.06 -12.53 -3.32
C GLY A 50 16.72 -13.00 -4.61
N VAL A 51 16.34 -12.43 -5.75
CA VAL A 51 16.97 -12.79 -7.05
C VAL A 51 18.31 -12.09 -7.26
N LEU A 52 18.48 -10.90 -6.68
CA LEU A 52 19.66 -10.07 -6.87
C LEU A 52 20.94 -10.80 -6.46
N TYR A 53 20.94 -11.42 -5.29
CA TYR A 53 22.10 -12.07 -4.69
C TYR A 53 22.21 -13.57 -5.02
N ASN A 54 21.22 -14.12 -5.71
CA ASN A 54 21.26 -15.54 -6.08
C ASN A 54 21.89 -15.69 -7.49
N PRO A 55 23.06 -16.35 -7.61
CA PRO A 55 23.74 -16.53 -8.88
C PRO A 55 22.97 -17.43 -9.84
N ASP A 56 22.18 -18.38 -9.35
CA ASP A 56 21.41 -19.33 -10.16
C ASP A 56 20.15 -18.72 -10.77
N MET A 57 19.74 -17.55 -10.29
CA MET A 57 18.56 -16.86 -10.79
C MET A 57 18.93 -15.79 -11.80
N SER A 58 18.30 -15.84 -12.98
CA SER A 58 18.50 -14.85 -14.05
C SER A 58 17.54 -13.67 -13.93
N MET A 59 17.75 -12.64 -14.73
CA MET A 59 16.85 -11.48 -14.85
C MET A 59 15.40 -11.86 -15.18
N TRP A 60 15.21 -12.95 -15.91
CA TRP A 60 13.89 -13.46 -16.28
C TRP A 60 13.06 -13.85 -15.06
N HIS A 61 13.67 -14.34 -13.98
CA HIS A 61 12.98 -14.67 -12.74
C HIS A 61 12.43 -13.41 -12.06
N ILE A 62 13.15 -12.28 -12.11
CA ILE A 62 12.65 -10.99 -11.61
C ILE A 62 11.42 -10.55 -12.39
N LEU A 63 11.52 -10.54 -13.73
CA LEU A 63 10.44 -10.11 -14.60
C LEU A 63 9.19 -10.98 -14.43
N PHE A 64 9.38 -12.30 -14.38
CA PHE A 64 8.27 -13.24 -14.12
C PHE A 64 7.62 -13.00 -12.77
N ALA A 65 8.40 -12.89 -11.70
CA ALA A 65 7.88 -12.67 -10.37
C ALA A 65 7.11 -11.34 -10.26
N LEU A 66 7.64 -10.26 -10.85
CA LEU A 66 6.95 -8.96 -10.92
C LEU A 66 5.68 -9.03 -11.77
N ALA A 67 5.68 -9.75 -12.89
CA ALA A 67 4.50 -9.92 -13.72
C ALA A 67 3.38 -10.66 -12.97
N VAL A 68 3.71 -11.76 -12.30
CA VAL A 68 2.77 -12.53 -11.47
C VAL A 68 2.22 -11.66 -10.33
N TRP A 69 3.09 -10.92 -9.65
CA TRP A 69 2.67 -10.03 -8.57
C TRP A 69 1.77 -8.90 -9.06
N THR A 70 2.10 -8.32 -10.23
CA THR A 70 1.27 -7.30 -10.88
C THR A 70 -0.11 -7.84 -11.21
N ALA A 71 -0.19 -9.02 -11.83
CA ALA A 71 -1.45 -9.66 -12.16
C ALA A 71 -2.29 -9.93 -10.89
N PHE A 72 -1.66 -10.41 -9.83
CA PHE A 72 -2.32 -10.64 -8.54
C PHE A 72 -2.87 -9.34 -7.92
N ASN A 73 -2.09 -8.26 -7.95
CA ASN A 73 -2.55 -6.94 -7.47
C ASN A 73 -3.72 -6.39 -8.28
N LEU A 74 -3.67 -6.53 -9.62
CA LEU A 74 -4.79 -6.13 -10.47
C LEU A 74 -6.03 -6.96 -10.20
N PHE A 75 -5.87 -8.25 -9.97
CA PHE A 75 -6.96 -9.16 -9.59
C PHE A 75 -7.61 -8.74 -8.27
N ILE A 76 -6.80 -8.47 -7.22
CA ILE A 76 -7.31 -7.97 -5.93
C ILE A 76 -8.06 -6.64 -6.13
N ARG A 77 -7.50 -5.70 -6.89
CA ARG A 77 -8.16 -4.41 -7.19
C ARG A 77 -9.47 -4.59 -7.95
N PHE A 78 -9.52 -5.53 -8.88
CA PHE A 78 -10.75 -5.88 -9.59
C PHE A 78 -11.79 -6.45 -8.62
N CYS A 79 -11.40 -7.38 -7.76
CA CYS A 79 -12.26 -7.95 -6.72
C CYS A 79 -12.76 -6.88 -5.73
N MET A 80 -11.92 -5.89 -5.38
CA MET A 80 -12.32 -4.77 -4.50
C MET A 80 -13.35 -3.80 -5.12
N ARG A 81 -13.69 -3.93 -6.42
CA ARG A 81 -14.86 -3.23 -6.99
C ARG A 81 -16.16 -3.73 -6.37
N SER A 82 -16.20 -4.98 -5.87
CA SER A 82 -17.33 -5.50 -5.12
C SER A 82 -17.36 -4.85 -3.72
N ALA A 83 -18.53 -4.30 -3.34
CA ALA A 83 -18.72 -3.64 -2.04
C ALA A 83 -18.40 -4.57 -0.85
N ARG A 84 -18.70 -5.88 -0.98
CA ARG A 84 -18.45 -6.88 0.07
C ARG A 84 -16.96 -7.09 0.34
N LEU A 85 -16.14 -7.25 -0.70
CA LEU A 85 -14.71 -7.45 -0.54
C LEU A 85 -13.99 -6.19 -0.09
N ARG A 86 -14.42 -5.03 -0.57
CA ARG A 86 -13.90 -3.74 -0.14
C ARG A 86 -14.10 -3.53 1.36
N HIS A 87 -15.25 -3.93 1.89
CA HIS A 87 -15.59 -3.86 3.30
C HIS A 87 -14.69 -4.76 4.16
N PHE A 88 -14.40 -5.98 3.66
CA PHE A 88 -13.53 -6.93 4.35
C PHE A 88 -12.06 -6.47 4.40
N ILE A 89 -11.53 -5.90 3.30
CA ILE A 89 -10.10 -5.54 3.19
C ILE A 89 -9.81 -4.15 3.77
N LYS A 90 -10.70 -3.17 3.56
CA LYS A 90 -10.53 -1.80 4.06
C LYS A 90 -11.10 -1.56 5.45
N GLY A 91 -11.90 -2.50 5.97
CA GLY A 91 -12.68 -2.31 7.18
C GLY A 91 -13.89 -1.38 6.97
N GLU A 92 -14.72 -1.29 7.97
CA GLU A 92 -15.85 -0.35 7.99
C GLU A 92 -15.33 1.07 8.23
N SER A 93 -15.80 2.01 7.41
CA SER A 93 -15.66 3.42 7.74
C SER A 93 -16.63 3.74 8.86
N GLU A 94 -16.13 3.91 10.07
CA GLU A 94 -16.94 4.31 11.21
C GLU A 94 -16.84 5.82 11.42
N TYR A 95 -17.98 6.42 11.73
CA TYR A 95 -17.98 7.80 12.17
C TYR A 95 -17.41 7.88 13.58
N LEU A 96 -16.28 8.56 13.73
CA LEU A 96 -15.67 8.85 15.03
C LEU A 96 -16.40 9.96 15.75
N VAL A 97 -16.89 10.93 14.98
CA VAL A 97 -17.75 12.02 15.44
C VAL A 97 -18.91 12.16 14.47
N LYS A 98 -20.11 12.32 14.98
CA LYS A 98 -21.31 12.59 14.19
C LYS A 98 -22.13 13.67 14.91
N ASN A 99 -22.39 14.78 14.23
CA ASN A 99 -23.10 15.93 14.79
C ASN A 99 -22.48 16.42 16.12
N GLY A 100 -21.15 16.51 16.19
CA GLY A 100 -20.43 16.92 17.42
C GLY A 100 -20.38 15.87 18.53
N ILE A 101 -21.00 14.70 18.37
CA ILE A 101 -21.02 13.63 19.38
C ILE A 101 -19.94 12.60 19.08
N ILE A 102 -19.08 12.35 20.07
CA ILE A 102 -17.95 11.41 19.96
C ILE A 102 -18.44 9.98 20.17
N ASN A 103 -18.10 9.09 19.23
CA ASN A 103 -18.33 7.66 19.36
C ASN A 103 -17.13 6.96 20.02
N PHE A 104 -17.13 6.89 21.34
CA PHE A 104 -16.03 6.26 22.11
C PHE A 104 -15.82 4.78 21.78
N LYS A 105 -16.86 4.04 21.37
CA LYS A 105 -16.74 2.65 20.94
C LYS A 105 -15.91 2.53 19.65
N ALA A 106 -16.12 3.45 18.70
CA ALA A 106 -15.35 3.53 17.47
C ALA A 106 -13.89 3.89 17.74
N PHE A 107 -13.61 4.81 18.65
CA PHE A 107 -12.26 5.16 19.08
C PHE A 107 -11.50 3.94 19.63
N LYS A 108 -12.13 3.20 20.56
CA LYS A 108 -11.52 2.01 21.18
C LYS A 108 -11.28 0.90 20.16
N ARG A 109 -12.22 0.67 19.23
CA ARG A 109 -12.12 -0.37 18.20
C ARG A 109 -11.02 -0.06 17.19
N ASN A 110 -10.82 1.21 16.84
CA ASN A 110 -9.80 1.65 15.91
C ASN A 110 -8.45 1.94 16.59
N SER A 111 -8.31 1.67 17.89
CA SER A 111 -7.09 1.96 18.67
C SER A 111 -6.57 3.40 18.47
N LEU A 112 -7.50 4.34 18.28
CA LEU A 112 -7.18 5.74 18.06
C LEU A 112 -7.23 6.50 19.39
N GLU A 113 -6.13 7.17 19.73
CA GLU A 113 -6.08 8.04 20.89
C GLU A 113 -6.68 9.41 20.59
N MET A 114 -7.29 10.03 21.60
CA MET A 114 -7.94 11.34 21.46
C MET A 114 -6.96 12.42 20.98
N GLU A 115 -5.70 12.34 21.38
CA GLU A 115 -4.66 13.28 20.95
C GLU A 115 -4.33 13.13 19.47
N GLN A 116 -4.23 11.91 18.96
CA GLN A 116 -4.04 11.63 17.55
C GLN A 116 -5.21 12.16 16.72
N PHE A 117 -6.43 11.96 17.20
CA PHE A 117 -7.62 12.49 16.56
C PHE A 117 -7.62 14.02 16.49
N ARG A 118 -7.29 14.70 17.60
CA ARG A 118 -7.14 16.17 17.62
C ARG A 118 -6.08 16.66 16.64
N MET A 119 -4.98 15.93 16.52
CA MET A 119 -3.92 16.27 15.57
C MET A 119 -4.40 16.16 14.12
N LEU A 120 -5.16 15.10 13.80
CA LEU A 120 -5.77 14.92 12.48
C LEU A 120 -6.79 16.03 12.14
N LEU A 121 -7.61 16.45 13.11
CA LEU A 121 -8.55 17.58 12.93
C LEU A 121 -7.79 18.87 12.63
N ARG A 122 -6.72 19.17 13.40
CA ARG A 122 -5.89 20.37 13.17
C ARG A 122 -5.24 20.37 11.79
N GLN A 123 -4.78 19.21 11.29
CA GLN A 123 -4.25 19.08 9.92
C GLN A 123 -5.29 19.41 8.85
N LYS A 124 -6.58 19.22 9.17
CA LYS A 124 -7.71 19.58 8.30
C LYS A 124 -8.24 20.99 8.52
N GLY A 125 -7.60 21.77 9.40
CA GLY A 125 -8.02 23.12 9.73
C GLY A 125 -9.22 23.19 10.68
N ILE A 126 -9.60 22.08 11.31
CA ILE A 126 -10.71 21.98 12.25
C ILE A 126 -10.13 22.09 13.67
N PHE A 127 -10.47 23.15 14.39
CA PHE A 127 -9.96 23.41 15.74
C PHE A 127 -10.96 23.09 16.84
N SER A 128 -12.24 22.93 16.50
CA SER A 128 -13.29 22.55 17.42
C SER A 128 -14.02 21.30 16.97
N MET A 129 -14.34 20.41 17.93
CA MET A 129 -15.13 19.21 17.65
C MET A 129 -16.58 19.51 17.27
N PHE A 130 -17.08 20.68 17.67
CA PHE A 130 -18.43 21.15 17.33
C PHE A 130 -18.57 21.55 15.85
N ASP A 131 -17.44 21.77 15.16
CA ASP A 131 -17.43 22.12 13.75
C ASP A 131 -17.45 20.87 12.83
N VAL A 132 -17.52 19.67 13.42
CA VAL A 132 -17.61 18.39 12.69
C VAL A 132 -19.08 18.01 12.56
N GLU A 133 -19.62 18.12 11.33
CA GLU A 133 -20.95 17.63 10.98
C GLU A 133 -20.99 16.11 10.74
#